data_b81ed1340a28d5f582fdffd7e440d080
#
_entry.id   b81ed1340a28d5f582fdffd7e440d080
#
_cell.length_a   1.000
_cell.length_b   1.000
_cell.length_c   1.000
_cell.angle_alpha   90.00
_cell.angle_beta   90.00
_cell.angle_gamma   90.00
#
_symmetry.space_group_name_H-M   'P 1'
#
loop_
_entity.id
_entity.type
_entity.pdbx_description
1 polymer ?
#
loop_
_entity_poly.entity_id
_entity_poly.type
_entity_poly.pdbx_seq_one_letter_code
_entity_poly.pdbx_strand_id
1 'polypeptide(L)'
;TDFNEITGYGYYDGGREKLEKIYSQIFGAEDALVRPQIMSGTHALTLTLFGLLKYGDTMISISGEPYDTLKSVIGLSGDSENSLIKHGIKYEQIELINNDFDYEKIVERVKKGNIKLIELQRSRGYSQRKSLNIDKIEKVISKIKEINKDIIIMVDNCYGEFVEDKEPTQVGADIFVSSLMKNLGAGIA
;
A
#
# COMPACT_ATOMS: atom_id res chain seq x y z
N THR A 1 -12.99 20.54 22.06
CA THR A 1 -11.56 20.36 21.75
C THR A 1 -11.35 19.11 20.91
N ASP A 2 -10.29 19.05 20.15
CA ASP A 2 -9.99 17.94 19.24
C ASP A 2 -9.75 16.58 19.95
N PHE A 3 -9.62 16.60 21.27
CA PHE A 3 -9.39 15.44 22.14
C PHE A 3 -10.62 15.06 22.99
N ASN A 4 -11.79 15.61 22.71
CA ASN A 4 -12.99 15.20 23.40
C ASN A 4 -13.37 13.76 23.02
N GLU A 5 -14.01 13.06 23.96
CA GLU A 5 -14.57 11.74 23.67
C GLU A 5 -15.59 11.83 22.52
N ILE A 6 -15.61 10.80 21.71
CA ILE A 6 -16.51 10.65 20.56
C ILE A 6 -17.63 9.67 20.91
N THR A 7 -18.78 9.83 20.27
CA THR A 7 -19.94 8.96 20.50
C THR A 7 -19.77 7.52 20.01
N GLY A 8 -18.69 7.23 19.26
CA GLY A 8 -18.47 5.93 18.61
C GLY A 8 -19.22 5.76 17.29
N TYR A 9 -20.19 6.58 16.99
CA TYR A 9 -20.96 6.53 15.73
C TYR A 9 -20.25 7.22 14.55
N GLY A 10 -19.17 7.94 14.79
CA GLY A 10 -18.41 8.65 13.75
C GLY A 10 -19.06 9.95 13.24
N TYR A 11 -20.17 10.36 13.83
CA TYR A 11 -20.82 11.63 13.51
C TYR A 11 -20.20 12.76 14.34
N TYR A 12 -19.85 13.86 13.66
CA TYR A 12 -19.31 15.08 14.32
C TYR A 12 -18.02 14.84 15.13
N ASP A 13 -17.17 13.94 14.65
CA ASP A 13 -15.86 13.67 15.24
C ASP A 13 -14.81 14.62 14.69
N GLY A 14 -14.86 15.87 15.15
CA GLY A 14 -13.96 16.91 14.67
C GLY A 14 -12.47 16.63 14.87
N GLY A 15 -12.11 15.88 15.90
CA GLY A 15 -10.72 15.46 16.14
C GLY A 15 -10.23 14.47 15.09
N ARG A 16 -11.05 13.50 14.74
CA ARG A 16 -10.75 12.51 13.73
C ARG A 16 -10.66 13.13 12.32
N GLU A 17 -11.66 13.91 11.95
CA GLU A 17 -11.69 14.62 10.67
C GLU A 17 -10.48 15.55 10.51
N LYS A 18 -10.11 16.25 11.58
CA LYS A 18 -8.92 17.09 11.59
C LYS A 18 -7.63 16.29 11.43
N LEU A 19 -7.51 15.13 12.09
CA LEU A 19 -6.37 14.25 11.97
C LEU A 19 -6.23 13.74 10.53
N GLU A 20 -7.29 13.28 9.92
CA GLU A 20 -7.30 12.82 8.53
C GLU A 20 -6.95 13.93 7.55
N LYS A 21 -7.47 15.14 7.79
CA LYS A 21 -7.09 16.32 7.00
C LYS A 21 -5.60 16.66 7.13
N ILE A 22 -5.05 16.59 8.34
CA ILE A 22 -3.61 16.81 8.57
C ILE A 22 -2.79 15.77 7.78
N TYR A 23 -3.18 14.50 7.86
CA TYR A 23 -2.51 13.42 7.13
C TYR A 23 -2.57 13.63 5.62
N SER A 24 -3.74 13.91 5.06
CA SER A 24 -3.87 14.15 3.62
C SER A 24 -3.00 15.33 3.15
N GLN A 25 -2.92 16.40 3.93
CA GLN A 25 -2.07 17.55 3.61
C GLN A 25 -0.57 17.23 3.69
N ILE A 26 -0.14 16.55 4.75
CA ILE A 26 1.29 16.23 4.94
C ILE A 26 1.78 15.27 3.86
N PHE A 27 1.00 14.27 3.52
CA PHE A 27 1.37 13.25 2.54
C PHE A 27 0.99 13.63 1.09
N GLY A 28 0.36 14.78 0.88
CA GLY A 28 -0.03 15.23 -0.46
C GLY A 28 -1.08 14.34 -1.12
N ALA A 29 -1.99 13.78 -0.32
CA ALA A 29 -3.09 12.94 -0.77
C ALA A 29 -4.41 13.71 -0.82
N GLU A 30 -5.36 13.24 -1.63
CA GLU A 30 -6.71 13.83 -1.70
C GLU A 30 -7.47 13.62 -0.38
N ASP A 31 -7.27 12.48 0.25
CA ASP A 31 -7.91 12.12 1.51
C ASP A 31 -7.04 11.14 2.32
N ALA A 32 -7.38 10.92 3.57
CA ALA A 32 -6.72 9.97 4.45
C ALA A 32 -7.72 9.27 5.36
N LEU A 33 -7.47 8.01 5.65
CA LEU A 33 -8.23 7.23 6.62
C LEU A 33 -7.33 6.86 7.80
N VAL A 34 -7.55 7.55 8.92
CA VAL A 34 -6.77 7.36 10.16
C VAL A 34 -7.75 7.04 11.29
N ARG A 35 -7.88 5.76 11.61
CA ARG A 35 -8.92 5.25 12.51
C ARG A 35 -8.34 4.33 13.58
N PRO A 36 -8.71 4.47 14.86
CA PRO A 36 -8.28 3.55 15.91
C PRO A 36 -8.82 2.13 15.72
N GLN A 37 -9.87 1.96 14.91
CA GLN A 37 -10.42 0.66 14.54
C GLN A 37 -9.53 -0.09 13.55
N ILE A 38 -8.60 0.58 12.88
CA ILE A 38 -7.57 -0.06 12.05
C ILE A 38 -6.43 -0.46 12.97
N MET A 39 -6.44 -1.72 13.39
CA MET A 39 -5.63 -2.23 14.50
C MET A 39 -4.13 -2.39 14.19
N SER A 40 -3.74 -2.38 12.92
CA SER A 40 -2.36 -2.60 12.50
C SER A 40 -2.13 -2.20 11.04
N GLY A 41 -0.87 -2.07 10.61
CA GLY A 41 -0.52 -1.90 9.21
C GLY A 41 -1.04 -3.05 8.33
N THR A 42 -0.95 -4.29 8.80
CA THR A 42 -1.53 -5.45 8.09
C THR A 42 -3.05 -5.32 7.93
N HIS A 43 -3.75 -4.85 8.96
CA HIS A 43 -5.20 -4.60 8.86
C HIS A 43 -5.51 -3.50 7.84
N ALA A 44 -4.74 -2.42 7.83
CA ALA A 44 -4.89 -1.36 6.83
C ALA A 44 -4.67 -1.87 5.39
N LEU A 45 -3.60 -2.66 5.16
CA LEU A 45 -3.35 -3.32 3.87
C LEU A 45 -4.49 -4.26 3.48
N THR A 46 -5.00 -5.05 4.42
CA THR A 46 -6.12 -5.96 4.20
C THR A 46 -7.38 -5.20 3.78
N LEU A 47 -7.77 -4.17 4.53
CA LEU A 47 -8.93 -3.34 4.20
C LEU A 47 -8.79 -2.70 2.82
N THR A 48 -7.62 -2.20 2.49
CA THR A 48 -7.33 -1.60 1.18
C THR A 48 -7.49 -2.61 0.06
N LEU A 49 -6.87 -3.78 0.19
CA LEU A 49 -6.91 -4.82 -0.86
C LEU A 49 -8.32 -5.37 -1.06
N PHE A 50 -9.03 -5.72 0.02
CA PHE A 50 -10.42 -6.21 -0.09
C PHE A 50 -11.41 -5.12 -0.50
N GLY A 51 -11.11 -3.85 -0.25
CA GLY A 51 -11.92 -2.72 -0.70
C GLY A 51 -11.78 -2.42 -2.19
N LEU A 52 -10.60 -2.69 -2.77
CA LEU A 52 -10.29 -2.35 -4.16
C LEU A 52 -10.41 -3.51 -5.13
N LEU A 53 -10.20 -4.75 -4.67
CA LEU A 53 -10.18 -5.95 -5.51
C LEU A 53 -11.51 -6.70 -5.47
N LYS A 54 -11.91 -7.22 -6.62
CA LYS A 54 -13.12 -8.03 -6.81
C LYS A 54 -12.75 -9.37 -7.40
N TYR A 55 -13.67 -10.34 -7.30
CA TYR A 55 -13.53 -11.63 -7.95
C TYR A 55 -13.12 -11.51 -9.42
N GLY A 56 -12.07 -12.22 -9.80
CA GLY A 56 -11.50 -12.22 -11.16
C GLY A 56 -10.41 -11.17 -11.40
N ASP A 57 -10.24 -10.16 -10.52
CA ASP A 57 -9.18 -9.15 -10.64
C ASP A 57 -7.79 -9.77 -10.48
N THR A 58 -6.80 -9.14 -11.10
CA THR A 58 -5.39 -9.49 -10.95
C THR A 58 -4.66 -8.42 -10.15
N MET A 59 -3.97 -8.86 -9.11
CA MET A 59 -3.02 -8.10 -8.32
C MET A 59 -1.60 -8.57 -8.62
N ILE A 60 -0.66 -7.64 -8.74
CA ILE A 60 0.76 -7.96 -8.97
C ILE A 60 1.61 -7.27 -7.91
N SER A 61 2.47 -8.04 -7.20
CA SER A 61 3.57 -7.46 -6.43
C SER A 61 4.80 -7.29 -7.33
N ILE A 62 5.36 -6.09 -7.38
CA ILE A 62 6.53 -5.77 -8.22
C ILE A 62 7.83 -5.53 -7.43
N SER A 63 7.77 -5.70 -6.12
CA SER A 63 8.92 -5.60 -5.21
C SER A 63 9.40 -6.95 -4.69
N GLY A 64 9.02 -8.02 -5.34
CA GLY A 64 9.26 -9.39 -4.92
C GLY A 64 8.19 -9.88 -3.93
N GLU A 65 8.57 -10.86 -3.11
CA GLU A 65 7.66 -11.46 -2.15
C GLU A 65 7.19 -10.43 -1.10
N PRO A 66 5.87 -10.30 -0.85
CA PRO A 66 5.34 -9.42 0.17
C PRO A 66 5.76 -9.83 1.59
N TYR A 67 5.63 -8.91 2.54
CA TYR A 67 5.87 -9.17 3.95
C TYR A 67 5.02 -10.34 4.48
N ASP A 68 5.53 -11.08 5.45
CA ASP A 68 4.96 -12.36 5.90
C ASP A 68 3.47 -12.31 6.25
N THR A 69 3.02 -11.27 6.96
CA THR A 69 1.60 -11.15 7.31
C THR A 69 0.73 -10.84 6.09
N LEU A 70 1.25 -10.13 5.11
CA LEU A 70 0.54 -9.87 3.86
C LEU A 70 0.46 -11.12 2.98
N LYS A 71 1.48 -11.99 3.03
CA LYS A 71 1.41 -13.32 2.37
C LYS A 71 0.21 -14.12 2.84
N SER A 72 -0.08 -14.13 4.13
CA SER A 72 -1.24 -14.82 4.68
C SER A 72 -2.57 -14.21 4.21
N VAL A 73 -2.64 -12.88 4.11
CA VAL A 73 -3.82 -12.17 3.58
C VAL A 73 -4.05 -12.49 2.10
N ILE A 74 -2.98 -12.54 1.32
CA ILE A 74 -3.05 -12.91 -0.10
C ILE A 74 -3.42 -14.39 -0.27
N GLY A 75 -2.95 -15.27 0.63
CA GLY A 75 -3.14 -16.72 0.55
C GLY A 75 -1.91 -17.45 0.00
N LEU A 76 -0.73 -16.86 0.13
CA LEU A 76 0.56 -17.46 -0.24
C LEU A 76 1.13 -18.32 0.90
N SER A 77 0.63 -18.13 2.11
CA SER A 77 1.00 -18.90 3.30
C SER A 77 -0.22 -19.11 4.20
N GLY A 78 -0.24 -20.24 4.93
CA GLY A 78 -1.38 -20.63 5.76
C GLY A 78 -2.57 -21.15 4.97
N ASP A 79 -3.61 -21.59 5.69
CA ASP A 79 -4.83 -22.17 5.11
C ASP A 79 -6.08 -21.30 5.36
N SER A 80 -5.93 -19.98 5.28
CA SER A 80 -7.06 -19.07 5.51
C SER A 80 -8.05 -19.15 4.36
N GLU A 81 -9.29 -19.55 4.66
CA GLU A 81 -10.41 -19.52 3.70
C GLU A 81 -10.81 -18.09 3.31
N ASN A 82 -10.36 -17.09 4.07
CA ASN A 82 -10.65 -15.68 3.83
C ASN A 82 -9.49 -14.94 3.14
N SER A 83 -8.61 -15.64 2.43
CA SER A 83 -7.53 -15.01 1.68
C SER A 83 -8.02 -14.46 0.33
N LEU A 84 -7.27 -13.51 -0.23
CA LEU A 84 -7.60 -12.92 -1.56
C LEU A 84 -7.72 -13.99 -2.64
N ILE A 85 -6.80 -14.95 -2.68
CA ILE A 85 -6.83 -16.05 -3.66
C ILE A 85 -8.11 -16.90 -3.50
N LYS A 86 -8.53 -17.21 -2.28
CA LYS A 86 -9.79 -17.94 -2.02
C LYS A 86 -11.02 -17.13 -2.43
N HIS A 87 -10.93 -15.81 -2.39
CA HIS A 87 -11.96 -14.90 -2.93
C HIS A 87 -11.85 -14.68 -4.44
N GLY A 88 -11.02 -15.45 -5.13
CA GLY A 88 -10.93 -15.45 -6.59
C GLY A 88 -10.09 -14.34 -7.19
N ILE A 89 -9.29 -13.64 -6.40
CA ILE A 89 -8.29 -12.69 -6.87
C ILE A 89 -7.08 -13.47 -7.38
N LYS A 90 -6.57 -13.07 -8.54
CA LYS A 90 -5.34 -13.63 -9.12
C LYS A 90 -4.14 -12.87 -8.59
N TYR A 91 -3.12 -13.59 -8.15
CA TYR A 91 -1.88 -13.00 -7.69
C TYR A 91 -0.72 -13.35 -8.61
N GLU A 92 0.10 -12.36 -8.92
CA GLU A 92 1.36 -12.50 -9.65
C GLU A 92 2.48 -11.76 -8.92
N GLN A 93 3.73 -12.12 -9.21
CA GLN A 93 4.91 -11.54 -8.58
C GLN A 93 6.02 -11.29 -9.59
N ILE A 94 6.69 -10.16 -9.46
CA ILE A 94 7.90 -9.82 -10.22
C ILE A 94 8.99 -9.49 -9.21
N GLU A 95 10.11 -10.21 -9.30
CA GLU A 95 11.27 -10.03 -8.43
C GLU A 95 12.05 -8.77 -8.79
N LEU A 96 12.75 -8.23 -7.80
CA LEU A 96 13.75 -7.18 -8.02
C LEU A 96 15.02 -7.76 -8.65
N ILE A 97 15.65 -6.97 -9.51
CA ILE A 97 16.96 -7.29 -10.09
C ILE A 97 17.99 -6.29 -9.54
N ASN A 98 19.06 -6.79 -8.91
CA ASN A 98 20.12 -5.95 -8.35
C ASN A 98 19.62 -4.83 -7.40
N ASN A 99 18.66 -5.13 -6.57
CA ASN A 99 17.98 -4.17 -5.66
C ASN A 99 17.26 -3.02 -6.39
N ASP A 100 16.78 -3.26 -7.60
CA ASP A 100 15.95 -2.33 -8.37
C ASP A 100 14.79 -3.07 -9.04
N PHE A 101 13.80 -2.33 -9.52
CA PHE A 101 12.70 -2.91 -10.27
C PHE A 101 13.17 -3.54 -11.58
N ASP A 102 12.60 -4.68 -11.95
CA ASP A 102 12.71 -5.25 -13.29
C ASP A 102 11.79 -4.48 -14.25
N TYR A 103 12.24 -3.30 -14.66
CA TYR A 103 11.43 -2.39 -15.50
C TYR A 103 10.97 -3.02 -16.81
N GLU A 104 11.80 -3.89 -17.41
CA GLU A 104 11.48 -4.55 -18.69
C GLU A 104 10.32 -5.53 -18.48
N LYS A 105 10.45 -6.41 -17.50
CA LYS A 105 9.42 -7.39 -17.17
C LYS A 105 8.11 -6.75 -16.70
N ILE A 106 8.20 -5.68 -15.89
CA ILE A 106 7.03 -4.92 -15.45
C ILE A 106 6.30 -4.31 -16.65
N VAL A 107 7.01 -3.62 -17.54
CA VAL A 107 6.45 -3.00 -18.74
C VAL A 107 5.83 -4.06 -19.66
N GLU A 108 6.52 -5.17 -19.90
CA GLU A 108 6.00 -6.29 -20.71
C GLU A 108 4.69 -6.84 -20.10
N ARG A 109 4.67 -7.03 -18.77
CA ARG A 109 3.47 -7.56 -18.09
C ARG A 109 2.31 -6.57 -18.13
N VAL A 110 2.56 -5.28 -17.92
CA VAL A 110 1.54 -4.23 -17.97
C VAL A 110 0.91 -4.13 -19.37
N LYS A 111 1.70 -4.24 -20.43
CA LYS A 111 1.21 -4.25 -21.83
C LYS A 111 0.26 -5.41 -22.13
N LYS A 112 0.38 -6.55 -21.45
CA LYS A 112 -0.54 -7.69 -21.59
C LYS A 112 -1.93 -7.42 -21.01
N GLY A 113 -2.10 -6.36 -20.23
CA GLY A 113 -3.39 -5.95 -19.65
C GLY A 113 -3.87 -6.84 -18.49
N ASN A 114 -5.16 -6.68 -18.17
CA ASN A 114 -5.84 -7.42 -17.09
C ASN A 114 -5.18 -7.31 -15.72
N ILE A 115 -4.69 -6.11 -15.36
CA ILE A 115 -4.17 -5.80 -14.05
C ILE A 115 -5.10 -4.75 -13.41
N LYS A 116 -5.60 -5.04 -12.22
CA LYS A 116 -6.39 -4.09 -11.44
C LYS A 116 -5.52 -3.27 -10.50
N LEU A 117 -4.58 -3.93 -9.82
CA LEU A 117 -3.75 -3.32 -8.80
C LEU A 117 -2.31 -3.82 -8.88
N ILE A 118 -1.39 -2.89 -8.76
CA ILE A 118 0.03 -3.18 -8.54
C ILE A 118 0.40 -2.73 -7.13
N GLU A 119 0.93 -3.67 -6.36
CA GLU A 119 1.46 -3.44 -5.02
C GLU A 119 2.98 -3.40 -5.07
N LEU A 120 3.57 -2.52 -4.28
CA LEU A 120 4.99 -2.52 -3.99
C LEU A 120 5.25 -2.22 -2.52
N GLN A 121 6.16 -2.98 -1.92
CA GLN A 121 6.64 -2.79 -0.56
C GLN A 121 7.95 -2.00 -0.57
N ARG A 122 7.94 -0.79 0.02
CA ARG A 122 9.10 0.10 0.07
C ARG A 122 10.20 -0.44 0.98
N SER A 123 9.85 -0.88 2.17
CA SER A 123 10.79 -1.46 3.11
C SER A 123 11.34 -2.80 2.65
N ARG A 124 12.51 -3.20 3.17
CA ARG A 124 13.09 -4.50 2.86
C ARG A 124 12.40 -5.67 3.58
N GLY A 125 11.59 -5.38 4.61
CA GLY A 125 11.08 -6.42 5.50
C GLY A 125 12.22 -7.22 6.13
N TYR A 126 12.11 -8.54 6.11
CA TYR A 126 13.17 -9.45 6.56
C TYR A 126 14.15 -9.88 5.45
N SER A 127 13.94 -9.43 4.23
CA SER A 127 14.82 -9.77 3.11
C SER A 127 16.17 -9.05 3.21
N GLN A 128 17.18 -9.57 2.50
CA GLN A 128 18.51 -8.95 2.46
C GLN A 128 18.62 -7.83 1.40
N ARG A 129 17.54 -7.54 0.66
CA ARG A 129 17.54 -6.48 -0.33
C ARG A 129 17.63 -5.09 0.33
N LYS A 130 18.02 -4.09 -0.44
CA LYS A 130 17.91 -2.69 -0.02
C LYS A 130 16.45 -2.23 -0.03
N SER A 131 16.11 -1.26 0.81
CA SER A 131 14.85 -0.52 0.71
C SER A 131 14.80 0.24 -0.61
N LEU A 132 13.59 0.44 -1.13
CA LEU A 132 13.37 1.19 -2.36
C LEU A 132 13.26 2.68 -2.04
N ASN A 133 14.09 3.50 -2.67
CA ASN A 133 14.02 4.95 -2.54
C ASN A 133 12.89 5.52 -3.40
N ILE A 134 12.52 6.77 -3.10
CA ILE A 134 11.37 7.40 -3.73
C ILE A 134 11.57 7.63 -5.23
N ASP A 135 12.80 7.89 -5.69
CA ASP A 135 13.09 8.10 -7.11
C ASP A 135 12.84 6.85 -7.95
N LYS A 136 13.17 5.67 -7.41
CA LYS A 136 12.87 4.38 -8.06
C LYS A 136 11.37 4.15 -8.15
N ILE A 137 10.64 4.49 -7.06
CA ILE A 137 9.19 4.39 -7.00
C ILE A 137 8.55 5.34 -8.02
N GLU A 138 8.97 6.60 -8.09
CA GLU A 138 8.51 7.57 -9.10
C GLU A 138 8.72 7.04 -10.52
N LYS A 139 9.92 6.53 -10.80
CA LYS A 139 10.27 6.01 -12.12
C LYS A 139 9.43 4.81 -12.54
N VAL A 140 9.19 3.85 -11.65
CA VAL A 140 8.38 2.68 -11.99
C VAL A 140 6.92 3.04 -12.16
N ILE A 141 6.37 3.91 -11.31
CA ILE A 141 5.01 4.40 -11.42
C ILE A 141 4.79 5.11 -12.75
N SER A 142 5.69 6.04 -13.13
CA SER A 142 5.62 6.77 -14.40
C SER A 142 5.54 5.80 -15.58
N LYS A 143 6.42 4.79 -15.63
CA LYS A 143 6.40 3.78 -16.71
C LYS A 143 5.10 2.98 -16.77
N ILE A 144 4.52 2.64 -15.64
CA ILE A 144 3.24 1.92 -15.57
C ILE A 144 2.10 2.82 -16.06
N LYS A 145 2.03 4.05 -15.53
CA LYS A 145 0.96 5.01 -15.85
C LYS A 145 1.02 5.54 -17.28
N GLU A 146 2.19 5.55 -17.92
CA GLU A 146 2.33 5.82 -19.37
C GLU A 146 1.62 4.78 -20.23
N ILE A 147 1.56 3.52 -19.78
CA ILE A 147 0.92 2.41 -20.51
C ILE A 147 -0.56 2.31 -20.16
N ASN A 148 -0.88 2.36 -18.86
CA ASN A 148 -2.26 2.25 -18.38
C ASN A 148 -2.46 3.05 -17.10
N LYS A 149 -3.22 4.13 -17.20
CA LYS A 149 -3.52 5.05 -16.08
C LYS A 149 -4.52 4.47 -15.08
N ASP A 150 -5.30 3.47 -15.47
CA ASP A 150 -6.37 2.89 -14.65
C ASP A 150 -5.88 1.82 -13.67
N ILE A 151 -4.63 1.39 -13.78
CA ILE A 151 -4.01 0.48 -12.83
C ILE A 151 -3.80 1.22 -11.52
N ILE A 152 -4.35 0.69 -10.44
CA ILE A 152 -4.17 1.24 -9.09
C ILE A 152 -2.77 0.87 -8.60
N ILE A 153 -1.98 1.87 -8.20
CA ILE A 153 -0.67 1.69 -7.59
C ILE A 153 -0.80 1.86 -6.08
N MET A 154 -0.61 0.78 -5.35
CA MET A 154 -0.58 0.75 -3.88
C MET A 154 0.84 0.58 -3.37
N VAL A 155 1.25 1.43 -2.45
CA VAL A 155 2.57 1.35 -1.78
C VAL A 155 2.41 0.97 -0.32
N ASP A 156 3.00 -0.16 0.11
CA ASP A 156 3.27 -0.39 1.53
C ASP A 156 4.46 0.49 1.93
N ASN A 157 4.15 1.62 2.57
CA ASN A 157 5.12 2.65 2.97
C ASN A 157 5.62 2.47 4.41
N CYS A 158 5.32 1.35 5.06
CA CYS A 158 5.81 1.07 6.40
C CYS A 158 7.32 1.26 6.51
N TYR A 159 7.78 2.05 7.48
CA TYR A 159 9.16 2.50 7.68
C TYR A 159 9.70 3.48 6.61
N GLY A 160 8.86 3.93 5.68
CA GLY A 160 9.24 4.90 4.66
C GLY A 160 8.82 6.33 4.98
N GLU A 161 7.93 6.51 5.95
CA GLU A 161 7.35 7.79 6.30
C GLU A 161 8.43 8.78 6.77
N PHE A 162 8.50 9.95 6.17
CA PHE A 162 9.44 11.05 6.50
C PHE A 162 10.93 10.69 6.37
N VAL A 163 11.27 9.65 5.62
CA VAL A 163 12.67 9.24 5.39
C VAL A 163 13.30 10.02 4.24
N GLU A 164 12.50 10.42 3.26
CA GLU A 164 12.93 11.19 2.09
C GLU A 164 12.01 12.41 1.90
N ASP A 165 12.40 13.34 1.04
CA ASP A 165 11.70 14.63 0.83
C ASP A 165 10.31 14.49 0.20
N LYS A 166 10.05 13.39 -0.50
CA LYS A 166 8.75 13.09 -1.12
C LYS A 166 8.18 11.79 -0.57
N GLU A 167 6.86 11.73 -0.57
CA GLU A 167 6.09 10.55 -0.20
C GLU A 167 5.46 9.88 -1.43
N PRO A 168 5.04 8.61 -1.35
CA PRO A 168 4.54 7.86 -2.51
C PRO A 168 3.41 8.52 -3.28
N THR A 169 2.45 9.16 -2.60
CA THR A 169 1.35 9.89 -3.24
C THR A 169 1.84 11.09 -4.04
N GLN A 170 2.90 11.75 -3.60
CA GLN A 170 3.49 12.90 -4.29
C GLN A 170 4.25 12.49 -5.56
N VAL A 171 4.53 11.22 -5.75
CA VAL A 171 5.21 10.67 -6.93
C VAL A 171 4.32 9.74 -7.77
N GLY A 172 3.00 9.83 -7.56
CA GLY A 172 2.00 9.21 -8.43
C GLY A 172 1.42 7.89 -7.95
N ALA A 173 1.70 7.45 -6.72
CA ALA A 173 0.94 6.36 -6.12
C ALA A 173 -0.52 6.79 -5.89
N ASP A 174 -1.47 5.92 -6.22
CA ASP A 174 -2.89 6.19 -6.00
C ASP A 174 -3.26 6.02 -4.53
N ILE A 175 -2.55 5.13 -3.83
CA ILE A 175 -2.75 4.90 -2.40
C ILE A 175 -1.44 4.43 -1.76
N PHE A 176 -1.18 4.85 -0.56
CA PHE A 176 -0.19 4.19 0.28
C PHE A 176 -0.79 3.79 1.63
N VAL A 177 -0.20 2.78 2.22
CA VAL A 177 -0.57 2.29 3.55
C VAL A 177 0.66 2.36 4.44
N SER A 178 0.48 2.82 5.67
CA SER A 178 1.55 2.87 6.65
C SER A 178 1.05 2.53 8.06
N SER A 179 1.96 2.45 9.02
CA SER A 179 1.62 2.15 10.40
C SER A 179 2.14 3.26 11.32
N LEU A 180 1.23 3.88 12.06
CA LEU A 180 1.53 4.98 12.98
C LEU A 180 2.52 4.61 14.09
N MET A 181 2.57 3.36 14.50
CA MET A 181 3.47 2.89 15.55
C MET A 181 4.93 2.72 15.10
N LYS A 182 5.22 2.93 13.80
CA LYS A 182 6.57 2.85 13.25
C LYS A 182 7.25 4.22 13.27
N ASN A 183 7.58 4.81 12.14
CA ASN A 183 8.31 6.09 12.09
C ASN A 183 7.57 7.26 12.78
N LEU A 184 6.25 7.24 12.80
CA LEU A 184 5.44 8.26 13.46
C LEU A 184 5.44 8.13 15.00
N GLY A 185 5.84 6.98 15.54
CA GLY A 185 6.04 6.77 16.97
C GLY A 185 4.78 6.78 17.82
N ALA A 186 3.62 6.56 17.24
CA ALA A 186 2.38 6.44 17.99
C ALA A 186 2.34 5.17 18.86
N GLY A 187 1.63 5.19 19.97
CA GLY A 187 1.51 4.05 20.87
C GLY A 187 0.55 2.95 20.39
N ILE A 188 -0.25 3.25 19.37
CA ILE A 188 -1.19 2.32 18.73
C ILE A 188 -1.09 2.47 17.21
N ALA A 189 -1.42 1.40 16.51
CA ALA A 189 -1.34 1.33 15.05
C ALA A 189 -2.41 2.19 14.37
#